data_08a4305e1b5d835dd1a1b911c2cd4113
#
_entry.id   08a4305e1b5d835dd1a1b911c2cd4113
#
_cell.length_a   1.000
_cell.length_b   1.000
_cell.length_c   1.000
_cell.angle_alpha   90.00
_cell.angle_beta   90.00
_cell.angle_gamma   90.00
#
_symmetry.space_group_name_H-M   'P 1'
#
loop_
_entity.id
_entity.type
_entity.pdbx_description
1 polymer ?
#
loop_
_entity_poly.entity_id
_entity_poly.type
_entity_poly.pdbx_seq_one_letter_code
_entity_poly.pdbx_strand_id
1 'polypeptide(L)'
;MKKILTLFLAALMAFSTPANAVFAAPATKLEAASVNLKAAAATAVSTAEDLKAMESNPSGSYYLAKDIALPADFQLFGDRDHPFKGQLDGKGHKLTGYTYKTSSWAENAGIFGYAKGAVFKNISITGVDINLQDGGRIGTLVYSATSCTFDQIKTSGKISVKGEAAYIGGIVNVNDENTVIKNCVNAINITVDVRGTADSSPSCDIGGITIFASGSSSKSLLQNCTNKGTIKVTYKPSDEWGGNGFSISGVANSFYGKKAVKNCKNTGAIICTIEKAAEGFATEANIAGVIGMSNSGIDSCSNTGKITVNANVSNMTGISVAGVVGDTTYIGTKMVKSFNTGAITVTANAPRSTVVGGVAVVVNDITQSYNKGKVTVNVKSGGDAAVGGLAGQATANVQNCYNTGAVSLSAKKLSYVGGLVGSASVFDQFIKYNYSTGKVTGSSKKVFKGEVLGYYTGSYDARKRNVFDNYYTGSGKAYGGQDFDWKPYIGTAKKVSAITAGNCSKLNSKLWTYSSKQKRMILKNNKEK
;
A
#
# COMPACT_ATOMS: atom_id res chain seq x y z
N MET A 1 10.05 -31.56 33.39
CA MET A 1 10.82 -30.43 33.92
C MET A 1 9.90 -29.20 33.92
N LYS A 2 9.27 -28.99 35.04
CA LYS A 2 8.46 -27.80 35.37
C LYS A 2 9.42 -26.74 35.92
N LYS A 3 9.06 -25.48 35.77
CA LYS A 3 9.66 -24.21 36.23
C LYS A 3 10.47 -23.50 35.16
N ILE A 4 9.82 -22.49 34.57
CA ILE A 4 10.17 -21.08 34.42
C ILE A 4 9.00 -20.46 33.65
N LEU A 5 7.94 -20.11 34.38
CA LEU A 5 6.89 -19.20 33.91
C LEU A 5 6.28 -18.58 35.17
N THR A 6 6.90 -17.56 35.67
CA THR A 6 6.32 -16.60 36.62
C THR A 6 7.38 -15.54 36.90
N LEU A 7 7.24 -14.38 36.35
CA LEU A 7 7.67 -13.06 36.85
C LEU A 7 7.54 -12.05 35.70
N PHE A 8 6.37 -11.42 35.65
CA PHE A 8 6.19 -10.03 35.17
C PHE A 8 4.68 -9.74 35.19
N LEU A 9 4.13 -9.70 36.44
CA LEU A 9 2.82 -9.12 36.68
C LEU A 9 2.74 -8.69 38.15
N ALA A 10 3.36 -7.59 38.50
CA ALA A 10 3.10 -6.87 39.74
C ALA A 10 3.86 -5.55 39.74
N ALA A 11 3.26 -4.46 39.33
CA ALA A 11 3.52 -3.09 39.79
C ALA A 11 2.55 -2.13 39.08
N LEU A 12 1.29 -2.10 39.50
CA LEU A 12 0.44 -0.91 39.36
C LEU A 12 -0.75 -1.03 40.31
N MET A 13 -0.54 -0.77 41.58
CA MET A 13 -1.60 -0.35 42.51
C MET A 13 -1.00 0.48 43.64
N ALA A 14 -1.75 1.52 43.95
CA ALA A 14 -1.66 2.40 45.10
C ALA A 14 -0.92 3.73 44.91
N PHE A 15 -1.72 4.77 44.70
CA PHE A 15 -1.77 5.92 45.64
C PHE A 15 -3.05 6.71 45.36
N SER A 16 -4.06 6.44 46.17
CA SER A 16 -5.23 7.29 46.37
C SER A 16 -5.07 7.99 47.70
N THR A 17 -5.06 9.34 47.72
CA THR A 17 -5.48 10.11 48.87
C THR A 17 -6.13 11.43 48.43
N PRO A 18 -7.24 11.83 49.07
CA PRO A 18 -7.96 13.05 48.72
C PRO A 18 -7.46 14.24 49.54
N ALA A 19 -7.41 15.40 48.93
CA ALA A 19 -7.36 16.64 49.69
C ALA A 19 -8.22 17.71 49.01
N ASN A 20 -9.37 17.97 49.62
CA ASN A 20 -10.14 19.20 49.44
C ASN A 20 -9.36 20.40 50.01
N ALA A 21 -9.20 21.43 49.22
CA ALA A 21 -9.11 22.77 49.72
C ALA A 21 -9.60 23.74 48.64
N VAL A 22 -10.76 24.29 48.87
CA VAL A 22 -11.36 25.40 48.14
C VAL A 22 -10.63 26.67 48.54
N PHE A 23 -9.98 27.36 47.59
CA PHE A 23 -9.70 28.77 47.69
C PHE A 23 -10.24 29.45 46.42
N ALA A 24 -11.35 30.17 46.60
CA ALA A 24 -11.87 31.07 45.59
C ALA A 24 -10.99 32.34 45.58
N ALA A 25 -10.29 32.56 44.47
CA ALA A 25 -9.69 33.87 44.18
C ALA A 25 -10.60 34.61 43.17
N PRO A 26 -10.73 35.94 43.26
CA PRO A 26 -11.69 36.70 42.46
C PRO A 26 -11.31 36.69 40.98
N ALA A 27 -12.31 36.44 40.13
CA ALA A 27 -12.18 36.51 38.69
C ALA A 27 -11.91 37.97 38.25
N THR A 28 -10.66 38.29 37.98
CA THR A 28 -10.33 39.45 37.15
C THR A 28 -10.67 39.12 35.72
N LYS A 29 -11.62 39.86 35.12
CA LYS A 29 -11.88 39.88 33.68
C LYS A 29 -10.57 40.24 32.97
N LEU A 30 -9.89 39.23 32.40
CA LEU A 30 -8.95 39.48 31.33
C LEU A 30 -9.78 39.75 30.09
N GLU A 31 -9.89 40.99 29.68
CA GLU A 31 -10.30 41.34 28.33
C GLU A 31 -9.31 40.69 27.37
N ALA A 32 -9.81 39.71 26.61
CA ALA A 32 -9.06 39.13 25.51
C ALA A 32 -8.85 40.24 24.46
N ALA A 33 -7.70 40.92 24.55
CA ALA A 33 -7.24 41.70 23.42
C ALA A 33 -7.10 40.74 22.24
N SER A 34 -8.05 40.79 21.32
CA SER A 34 -7.95 40.17 20.02
C SER A 34 -6.81 40.85 19.26
N VAL A 35 -5.61 40.36 19.43
CA VAL A 35 -4.51 40.69 18.53
C VAL A 35 -4.90 40.17 17.17
N ASN A 36 -5.49 41.03 16.34
CA ASN A 36 -5.61 40.81 14.91
C ASN A 36 -4.18 40.72 14.33
N LEU A 37 -3.57 39.58 14.45
CA LEU A 37 -2.40 39.24 13.65
C LEU A 37 -2.88 39.26 12.18
N LYS A 38 -2.73 40.42 11.53
CA LYS A 38 -2.85 40.57 10.10
C LYS A 38 -1.90 39.55 9.52
N ALA A 39 -2.44 38.47 8.90
CA ALA A 39 -1.61 37.49 8.25
C ALA A 39 -0.67 38.25 7.31
N ALA A 40 0.64 38.09 7.50
CA ALA A 40 1.63 38.75 6.67
C ALA A 40 1.31 38.44 5.22
N ALA A 41 1.29 39.48 4.37
CA ALA A 41 0.96 39.29 2.95
C ALA A 41 1.95 38.29 2.34
N ALA A 42 1.42 37.33 1.59
CA ALA A 42 2.26 36.33 0.96
C ALA A 42 3.15 36.96 -0.10
N THR A 43 4.43 36.60 -0.12
CA THR A 43 5.43 37.12 -1.06
C THR A 43 5.29 36.42 -2.42
N ALA A 44 5.24 37.20 -3.49
CA ALA A 44 5.24 36.70 -4.85
C ALA A 44 6.63 36.14 -5.23
N VAL A 45 6.63 34.99 -5.89
CA VAL A 45 7.83 34.30 -6.37
C VAL A 45 7.68 34.14 -7.89
N SER A 46 8.60 34.70 -8.67
CA SER A 46 8.51 34.76 -10.12
C SER A 46 9.70 34.11 -10.83
N THR A 47 10.80 33.89 -10.14
CA THR A 47 12.05 33.35 -10.70
C THR A 47 12.63 32.26 -9.80
N ALA A 48 13.63 31.53 -10.27
CA ALA A 48 14.38 30.57 -9.47
C ALA A 48 15.18 31.26 -8.34
N GLU A 49 15.66 32.50 -8.60
CA GLU A 49 16.33 33.32 -7.60
C GLU A 49 15.37 33.73 -6.47
N ASP A 50 14.12 34.09 -6.81
CA ASP A 50 13.11 34.38 -5.79
C ASP A 50 12.81 33.15 -4.92
N LEU A 51 12.77 31.94 -5.55
CA LEU A 51 12.66 30.69 -4.80
C LEU A 51 13.85 30.51 -3.86
N LYS A 52 15.08 30.78 -4.32
CA LYS A 52 16.29 30.68 -3.50
C LYS A 52 16.29 31.70 -2.36
N ALA A 53 15.77 32.89 -2.58
CA ALA A 53 15.62 33.91 -1.56
C ALA A 53 14.70 33.50 -0.40
N MET A 54 13.84 32.50 -0.57
CA MET A 54 13.01 31.95 0.52
C MET A 54 13.86 31.39 1.69
N GLU A 55 15.10 30.99 1.43
CA GLU A 55 16.01 30.47 2.46
C GLU A 55 16.35 31.53 3.53
N SER A 56 16.27 32.81 3.20
CA SER A 56 16.45 33.91 4.18
C SER A 56 15.27 34.09 5.14
N ASN A 57 14.07 33.55 4.77
CA ASN A 57 12.89 33.57 5.64
C ASN A 57 12.14 32.23 5.54
N PRO A 58 12.65 31.18 6.18
CA PRO A 58 12.11 29.81 6.06
C PRO A 58 10.68 29.64 6.60
N SER A 59 10.17 30.60 7.35
CA SER A 59 8.81 30.60 7.91
C SER A 59 7.84 31.48 7.12
N GLY A 60 8.29 32.07 6.02
CA GLY A 60 7.51 32.98 5.19
C GLY A 60 6.36 32.31 4.47
N SER A 61 5.41 33.13 4.02
CA SER A 61 4.31 32.71 3.16
C SER A 61 4.60 33.18 1.73
N TYR A 62 4.58 32.24 0.78
CA TYR A 62 4.96 32.46 -0.59
C TYR A 62 3.91 31.95 -1.57
N TYR A 63 3.85 32.54 -2.74
CA TYR A 63 3.06 32.01 -3.87
C TYR A 63 3.80 32.18 -5.20
N LEU A 64 3.60 31.22 -6.12
CA LEU A 64 4.08 31.36 -7.49
C LEU A 64 3.22 32.40 -8.21
N ALA A 65 3.85 33.43 -8.78
CA ALA A 65 3.18 34.46 -9.57
C ALA A 65 3.14 34.13 -11.07
N LYS A 66 3.97 33.19 -11.52
CA LYS A 66 4.01 32.63 -12.88
C LYS A 66 4.69 31.26 -12.89
N ASP A 67 4.70 30.58 -14.02
CA ASP A 67 5.49 29.37 -14.22
C ASP A 67 6.99 29.69 -14.12
N ILE A 68 7.76 28.83 -13.44
CA ILE A 68 9.20 29.00 -13.19
C ILE A 68 9.95 27.80 -13.75
N ALA A 69 10.90 28.04 -14.64
CA ALA A 69 11.89 27.06 -15.04
C ALA A 69 12.99 26.95 -13.97
N LEU A 70 13.28 25.72 -13.56
CA LEU A 70 14.31 25.46 -12.54
C LEU A 70 15.65 25.20 -13.23
N PRO A 71 16.75 25.77 -12.72
CA PRO A 71 18.09 25.39 -13.18
C PRO A 71 18.42 23.94 -12.87
N ALA A 72 19.46 23.41 -13.48
CA ALA A 72 19.95 22.06 -13.14
C ALA A 72 20.37 21.98 -11.67
N ASP A 73 20.12 20.82 -11.06
CA ASP A 73 20.48 20.48 -9.69
C ASP A 73 19.95 21.49 -8.64
N PHE A 74 18.82 22.13 -8.96
CA PHE A 74 18.19 23.10 -8.09
C PHE A 74 17.69 22.45 -6.80
N GLN A 75 18.15 22.96 -5.65
CA GLN A 75 17.70 22.51 -4.34
C GLN A 75 17.59 23.67 -3.35
N LEU A 76 16.57 23.61 -2.52
CA LEU A 76 16.27 24.52 -1.42
C LEU A 76 16.29 23.75 -0.10
N PHE A 77 16.70 24.43 0.99
CA PHE A 77 16.63 23.87 2.34
C PHE A 77 17.26 22.48 2.44
N GLY A 78 18.47 22.33 1.89
CA GLY A 78 19.20 21.06 1.86
C GLY A 78 19.74 20.62 3.23
N ASP A 79 19.70 21.50 4.24
CA ASP A 79 20.17 21.26 5.59
C ASP A 79 18.99 20.85 6.52
N ARG A 80 19.18 19.80 7.28
CA ARG A 80 18.20 19.26 8.22
C ARG A 80 17.88 20.21 9.37
N ASP A 81 18.85 20.99 9.82
CA ASP A 81 18.69 21.90 10.94
C ASP A 81 17.99 23.21 10.53
N HIS A 82 18.02 23.53 9.24
CA HIS A 82 17.40 24.71 8.65
C HIS A 82 16.28 24.36 7.64
N PRO A 83 15.24 23.61 8.06
CA PRO A 83 14.16 23.17 7.15
C PRO A 83 13.23 24.32 6.79
N PHE A 84 12.55 24.18 5.65
CA PHE A 84 11.42 25.05 5.31
C PHE A 84 10.25 24.83 6.30
N LYS A 85 9.71 25.94 6.85
CA LYS A 85 8.62 25.92 7.84
C LYS A 85 7.40 26.73 7.41
N GLY A 86 7.50 27.39 6.26
CA GLY A 86 6.51 28.32 5.74
C GLY A 86 5.43 27.67 4.89
N GLN A 87 4.85 28.49 4.03
CA GLN A 87 3.86 28.06 3.07
C GLN A 87 4.31 28.41 1.63
N LEU A 88 4.15 27.48 0.69
CA LEU A 88 4.26 27.72 -0.73
C LEU A 88 2.96 27.33 -1.44
N ASP A 89 2.27 28.31 -2.02
CA ASP A 89 1.08 28.13 -2.84
C ASP A 89 1.42 28.29 -4.33
N GLY A 90 1.31 27.24 -5.11
CA GLY A 90 1.56 27.32 -6.55
C GLY A 90 0.56 28.16 -7.33
N LYS A 91 -0.63 28.47 -6.76
CA LYS A 91 -1.69 29.23 -7.45
C LYS A 91 -2.09 28.66 -8.82
N GLY A 92 -1.76 27.39 -9.08
CA GLY A 92 -1.98 26.74 -10.38
C GLY A 92 -0.80 26.86 -11.35
N HIS A 93 0.25 27.60 -10.99
CA HIS A 93 1.49 27.70 -11.75
C HIS A 93 2.38 26.47 -11.58
N LYS A 94 3.41 26.39 -12.41
CA LYS A 94 4.28 25.23 -12.52
C LYS A 94 5.73 25.56 -12.15
N LEU A 95 6.39 24.57 -11.58
CA LEU A 95 7.85 24.45 -11.57
C LEU A 95 8.22 23.49 -12.71
N THR A 96 9.08 23.90 -13.64
CA THR A 96 9.34 23.14 -14.87
C THR A 96 10.82 22.79 -15.00
N GLY A 97 11.10 21.62 -15.58
CA GLY A 97 12.46 21.23 -15.96
C GLY A 97 13.35 20.86 -14.78
N TYR A 98 12.81 20.43 -13.64
CA TYR A 98 13.63 19.96 -12.53
C TYR A 98 14.50 18.78 -12.96
N THR A 99 15.81 18.98 -12.96
CA THR A 99 16.81 17.95 -13.25
C THR A 99 17.73 17.76 -12.06
N TYR A 100 18.09 16.51 -11.79
CA TYR A 100 19.10 16.17 -10.79
C TYR A 100 19.89 14.96 -11.29
N LYS A 101 21.20 15.13 -11.51
CA LYS A 101 22.04 14.09 -12.09
C LYS A 101 23.33 13.95 -11.30
N THR A 102 23.62 12.74 -10.82
CA THR A 102 24.85 12.44 -10.11
C THR A 102 25.34 11.03 -10.39
N SER A 103 26.67 10.87 -10.38
CA SER A 103 27.34 9.57 -10.39
C SER A 103 27.65 9.05 -9.00
N SER A 104 27.38 9.84 -7.96
CA SER A 104 27.56 9.46 -6.54
C SER A 104 26.22 9.25 -5.86
N TRP A 105 26.24 8.64 -4.70
CA TRP A 105 25.05 8.48 -3.88
C TRP A 105 24.32 9.81 -3.64
N ALA A 106 23.03 9.84 -3.91
CA ALA A 106 22.18 11.01 -3.67
C ALA A 106 21.45 10.87 -2.31
N GLU A 107 21.88 11.63 -1.29
CA GLU A 107 21.30 11.54 0.03
C GLU A 107 19.90 12.14 0.15
N ASN A 108 19.62 13.23 -0.57
CA ASN A 108 18.40 14.02 -0.36
C ASN A 108 17.87 14.68 -1.64
N ALA A 109 17.80 13.96 -2.74
CA ALA A 109 17.33 14.53 -4.02
C ALA A 109 15.88 15.00 -3.95
N GLY A 110 15.65 16.29 -4.16
CA GLY A 110 14.34 16.95 -4.16
C GLY A 110 14.49 18.47 -4.31
N ILE A 111 13.42 19.13 -4.80
CA ILE A 111 13.41 20.61 -4.88
C ILE A 111 13.62 21.21 -3.49
N PHE A 112 12.99 20.63 -2.48
CA PHE A 112 13.25 20.92 -1.07
C PHE A 112 13.89 19.69 -0.42
N GLY A 113 15.05 19.88 0.24
CA GLY A 113 15.67 18.81 1.03
C GLY A 113 14.82 18.51 2.28
N TYR A 114 14.59 19.50 3.13
CA TYR A 114 13.90 19.31 4.40
C TYR A 114 12.77 20.32 4.62
N ALA A 115 11.65 19.85 5.17
CA ALA A 115 10.50 20.68 5.54
C ALA A 115 9.90 20.22 6.88
N LYS A 116 9.51 21.20 7.72
CA LYS A 116 8.92 20.95 9.04
C LYS A 116 7.75 21.89 9.32
N GLY A 117 6.54 21.34 9.50
CA GLY A 117 5.33 22.15 9.71
C GLY A 117 4.89 22.95 8.48
N ALA A 118 5.49 22.71 7.33
CA ALA A 118 5.28 23.48 6.11
C ALA A 118 4.00 23.09 5.37
N VAL A 119 3.50 24.02 4.54
CA VAL A 119 2.35 23.81 3.67
C VAL A 119 2.74 24.02 2.21
N PHE A 120 2.58 22.98 1.41
CA PHE A 120 2.72 23.00 -0.04
C PHE A 120 1.37 22.74 -0.70
N LYS A 121 0.91 23.64 -1.54
CA LYS A 121 -0.40 23.45 -2.18
C LYS A 121 -0.46 24.00 -3.60
N ASN A 122 -1.31 23.41 -4.44
CA ASN A 122 -1.61 23.85 -5.81
C ASN A 122 -0.36 23.94 -6.71
N ILE A 123 0.63 23.06 -6.53
CA ILE A 123 1.91 23.08 -7.26
C ILE A 123 1.91 21.98 -8.31
N SER A 124 2.29 22.33 -9.55
CA SER A 124 2.56 21.35 -10.59
C SER A 124 4.06 21.35 -10.92
N ILE A 125 4.69 20.18 -10.90
CA ILE A 125 6.10 19.97 -11.25
C ILE A 125 6.13 19.15 -12.53
N THR A 126 6.65 19.72 -13.62
CA THR A 126 6.63 19.08 -14.93
C THR A 126 8.01 19.01 -15.56
N GLY A 127 8.22 17.98 -16.38
CA GLY A 127 9.53 17.79 -17.02
C GLY A 127 10.61 17.37 -16.03
N VAL A 128 10.26 16.63 -14.98
CA VAL A 128 11.23 16.04 -14.05
C VAL A 128 12.14 15.08 -14.79
N ASP A 129 13.45 15.20 -14.61
CA ASP A 129 14.48 14.30 -15.14
C ASP A 129 15.57 14.03 -14.09
N ILE A 130 15.31 13.09 -13.20
CA ILE A 130 16.26 12.65 -12.18
C ILE A 130 16.99 11.41 -12.67
N ASN A 131 18.33 11.43 -12.62
CA ASN A 131 19.16 10.31 -13.05
C ASN A 131 20.33 10.08 -12.08
N LEU A 132 20.23 9.04 -11.27
CA LEU A 132 21.22 8.64 -10.29
C LEU A 132 21.94 7.37 -10.75
N GLN A 133 23.28 7.37 -10.72
CA GLN A 133 24.09 6.23 -11.17
C GLN A 133 24.67 5.39 -10.03
N ASP A 134 24.52 5.86 -8.78
CA ASP A 134 25.04 5.17 -7.58
C ASP A 134 23.96 5.00 -6.48
N GLY A 135 22.70 5.05 -6.90
CA GLY A 135 21.59 4.96 -5.96
C GLY A 135 21.22 6.27 -5.28
N GLY A 136 20.29 6.22 -4.34
CA GLY A 136 19.92 7.40 -3.57
C GLY A 136 18.49 7.44 -3.07
N ARG A 137 18.18 8.57 -2.42
CA ARG A 137 16.90 8.89 -1.82
C ARG A 137 16.26 10.07 -2.51
N ILE A 138 15.04 9.91 -3.02
CA ILE A 138 14.35 10.89 -3.87
C ILE A 138 12.96 11.18 -3.33
N GLY A 139 12.65 12.48 -3.15
CA GLY A 139 11.29 13.00 -3.07
C GLY A 139 11.20 14.21 -3.96
N THR A 140 10.53 14.11 -5.12
CA THR A 140 10.59 15.15 -6.17
C THR A 140 10.33 16.56 -5.66
N LEU A 141 9.34 16.75 -4.79
CA LEU A 141 9.09 18.04 -4.15
C LEU A 141 9.89 18.18 -2.85
N VAL A 142 9.77 17.22 -1.93
CA VAL A 142 10.44 17.24 -0.63
C VAL A 142 11.07 15.89 -0.34
N TYR A 143 12.37 15.87 0.00
CA TYR A 143 13.01 14.66 0.46
C TYR A 143 12.47 14.24 1.83
N SER A 144 12.54 15.09 2.84
CA SER A 144 12.11 14.75 4.19
C SER A 144 11.14 15.78 4.76
N ALA A 145 9.97 15.33 5.17
CA ALA A 145 8.89 16.18 5.67
C ALA A 145 8.43 15.71 7.06
N THR A 146 8.32 16.64 8.00
CA THR A 146 7.77 16.40 9.34
C THR A 146 6.60 17.35 9.59
N SER A 147 5.44 16.82 9.95
CA SER A 147 4.22 17.62 10.25
C SER A 147 3.78 18.55 9.11
N CYS A 148 4.06 18.18 7.86
CA CYS A 148 3.78 18.99 6.68
C CYS A 148 2.40 18.70 6.07
N THR A 149 1.94 19.61 5.22
CA THR A 149 0.74 19.43 4.41
C THR A 149 1.08 19.55 2.93
N PHE A 150 0.72 18.53 2.17
CA PHE A 150 0.80 18.47 0.71
C PHE A 150 -0.62 18.36 0.15
N ASP A 151 -1.09 19.39 -0.54
CA ASP A 151 -2.43 19.44 -1.10
C ASP A 151 -2.41 19.85 -2.58
N GLN A 152 -3.00 19.04 -3.44
CA GLN A 152 -3.07 19.30 -4.88
C GLN A 152 -1.68 19.44 -5.54
N ILE A 153 -0.73 18.58 -5.16
CA ILE A 153 0.57 18.49 -5.80
C ILE A 153 0.48 17.54 -7.01
N LYS A 154 1.02 17.98 -8.15
CA LYS A 154 1.08 17.17 -9.37
C LYS A 154 2.52 17.07 -9.84
N THR A 155 2.97 15.87 -10.18
CA THR A 155 4.33 15.64 -10.70
C THR A 155 4.27 14.86 -12.01
N SER A 156 5.18 15.15 -12.94
CA SER A 156 5.31 14.40 -14.20
C SER A 156 6.75 14.47 -14.76
N GLY A 157 7.15 13.41 -15.45
CA GLY A 157 8.50 13.28 -16.01
C GLY A 157 9.05 11.87 -15.83
N LYS A 158 10.32 11.76 -15.50
CA LYS A 158 11.00 10.47 -15.29
C LYS A 158 12.01 10.52 -14.13
N ILE A 159 12.16 9.40 -13.46
CA ILE A 159 13.22 9.11 -12.49
C ILE A 159 13.90 7.83 -12.94
N SER A 160 15.22 7.84 -13.04
CA SER A 160 16.06 6.71 -13.37
C SER A 160 17.12 6.53 -12.29
N VAL A 161 17.19 5.37 -11.67
CA VAL A 161 18.16 5.07 -10.61
C VAL A 161 18.86 3.77 -10.92
N LYS A 162 20.19 3.78 -10.87
CA LYS A 162 21.05 2.59 -10.84
C LYS A 162 21.88 2.64 -9.58
N GLY A 163 22.38 1.47 -9.11
CA GLY A 163 23.25 1.39 -7.94
C GLY A 163 22.83 0.29 -6.98
N GLU A 164 23.23 0.40 -5.72
CA GLU A 164 22.95 -0.62 -4.72
C GLU A 164 21.64 -0.40 -3.97
N ALA A 165 21.16 0.85 -3.90
CA ALA A 165 19.91 1.14 -3.22
C ALA A 165 19.11 2.27 -3.87
N ALA A 166 17.77 2.17 -3.80
CA ALA A 166 16.84 3.17 -4.31
C ALA A 166 15.66 3.36 -3.35
N TYR A 167 15.51 4.57 -2.82
CA TYR A 167 14.41 4.95 -1.94
C TYR A 167 13.65 6.11 -2.58
N ILE A 168 12.48 5.84 -3.20
CA ILE A 168 11.81 6.80 -4.08
C ILE A 168 10.38 7.05 -3.66
N GLY A 169 10.08 8.30 -3.28
CA GLY A 169 8.73 8.85 -3.24
C GLY A 169 8.51 9.78 -4.44
N GLY A 170 7.52 9.51 -5.27
CA GLY A 170 7.28 10.32 -6.48
C GLY A 170 6.98 11.80 -6.19
N ILE A 171 6.57 12.14 -4.97
CA ILE A 171 6.35 13.51 -4.48
C ILE A 171 7.19 13.78 -3.24
N VAL A 172 7.07 12.93 -2.21
CA VAL A 172 7.78 13.03 -0.92
C VAL A 172 8.44 11.71 -0.62
N ASN A 173 9.72 11.71 -0.23
CA ASN A 173 10.38 10.45 0.11
C ASN A 173 9.93 9.97 1.51
N VAL A 174 10.35 10.65 2.55
CA VAL A 174 10.03 10.31 3.93
C VAL A 174 9.11 11.37 4.51
N ASN A 175 7.99 10.94 5.04
CA ASN A 175 7.15 11.80 5.85
C ASN A 175 6.98 11.21 7.24
N ASP A 176 7.18 12.05 8.23
CA ASP A 176 7.12 11.73 9.64
C ASP A 176 5.78 12.20 10.24
N GLU A 177 5.62 12.09 11.54
CA GLU A 177 4.39 12.36 12.29
C GLU A 177 3.59 13.59 11.83
N ASN A 178 2.28 13.49 11.86
CA ASN A 178 1.31 14.54 11.54
C ASN A 178 1.29 15.03 10.08
N THR A 179 1.98 14.36 9.17
CA THR A 179 1.99 14.79 7.77
C THR A 179 0.67 14.43 7.06
N VAL A 180 0.17 15.39 6.30
CA VAL A 180 -1.07 15.29 5.51
C VAL A 180 -0.73 15.31 4.02
N ILE A 181 -1.03 14.23 3.31
CA ILE A 181 -0.89 14.15 1.85
C ILE A 181 -2.28 13.91 1.25
N LYS A 182 -2.77 14.88 0.49
CA LYS A 182 -4.12 14.77 -0.10
C LYS A 182 -4.22 15.39 -1.49
N ASN A 183 -5.12 14.84 -2.30
CA ASN A 183 -5.43 15.33 -3.65
C ASN A 183 -4.22 15.38 -4.60
N CYS A 184 -3.20 14.55 -4.34
CA CYS A 184 -1.94 14.57 -5.07
C CYS A 184 -1.95 13.58 -6.24
N VAL A 185 -1.25 13.94 -7.32
CA VAL A 185 -1.16 13.10 -8.52
C VAL A 185 0.29 12.97 -8.94
N ASN A 186 0.80 11.76 -8.97
CA ASN A 186 2.09 11.44 -9.59
C ASN A 186 1.89 10.85 -10.98
N ALA A 187 2.57 11.40 -11.98
CA ALA A 187 2.66 10.86 -13.34
C ALA A 187 4.14 10.71 -13.79
N ILE A 188 5.07 10.61 -12.84
CA ILE A 188 6.47 10.32 -13.12
C ILE A 188 6.62 8.82 -13.42
N ASN A 189 7.30 8.50 -14.52
CA ASN A 189 7.75 7.13 -14.77
C ASN A 189 9.04 6.86 -13.99
N ILE A 190 9.02 5.85 -13.14
CA ILE A 190 10.15 5.46 -12.28
C ILE A 190 10.76 4.19 -12.84
N THR A 191 12.07 4.24 -13.15
CA THR A 191 12.85 3.08 -13.59
C THR A 191 14.03 2.89 -12.64
N VAL A 192 14.14 1.70 -12.08
CA VAL A 192 15.17 1.35 -11.09
C VAL A 192 15.88 0.08 -11.51
N ASP A 193 17.20 0.07 -11.41
CA ASP A 193 18.08 -1.08 -11.59
C ASP A 193 19.04 -1.14 -10.40
N VAL A 194 18.67 -1.89 -9.34
CA VAL A 194 19.49 -2.05 -8.15
C VAL A 194 20.11 -3.44 -8.11
N ARG A 195 21.42 -3.44 -7.79
CA ARG A 195 22.25 -4.64 -7.83
C ARG A 195 23.13 -4.71 -6.59
N GLY A 196 23.12 -5.85 -5.91
CA GLY A 196 24.07 -6.12 -4.84
C GLY A 196 25.48 -6.31 -5.38
N THR A 197 26.45 -5.98 -4.56
CA THR A 197 27.88 -6.19 -4.81
C THR A 197 28.41 -7.31 -3.91
N ALA A 198 29.72 -7.58 -3.98
CA ALA A 198 30.37 -8.51 -3.07
C ALA A 198 30.28 -8.05 -1.59
N ASP A 199 30.19 -6.73 -1.38
CA ASP A 199 30.24 -6.13 -0.04
C ASP A 199 28.87 -5.67 0.47
N SER A 200 27.82 -5.72 -0.36
CA SER A 200 26.51 -5.15 0.02
C SER A 200 25.31 -5.92 -0.52
N SER A 201 24.26 -5.92 0.28
CA SER A 201 22.93 -6.36 -0.12
C SER A 201 22.14 -5.18 -0.69
N PRO A 202 21.50 -5.32 -1.87
CA PRO A 202 20.72 -4.24 -2.46
C PRO A 202 19.46 -3.98 -1.65
N SER A 203 18.96 -2.73 -1.72
CA SER A 203 17.73 -2.32 -1.07
C SER A 203 16.88 -1.48 -2.02
N CYS A 204 15.55 -1.64 -1.97
CA CYS A 204 14.66 -0.92 -2.87
C CYS A 204 13.28 -0.70 -2.26
N ASP A 205 12.97 0.55 -1.92
CA ASP A 205 11.65 0.94 -1.45
C ASP A 205 11.06 2.05 -2.32
N ILE A 206 9.92 1.78 -2.94
CA ILE A 206 9.29 2.71 -3.88
C ILE A 206 7.82 2.91 -3.55
N GLY A 207 7.43 4.17 -3.42
CA GLY A 207 6.04 4.60 -3.43
C GLY A 207 5.80 5.65 -4.51
N GLY A 208 4.79 5.46 -5.36
CA GLY A 208 4.50 6.42 -6.42
C GLY A 208 4.19 7.84 -5.89
N ILE A 209 3.73 7.98 -4.66
CA ILE A 209 3.53 9.27 -3.97
C ILE A 209 4.57 9.44 -2.87
N THR A 210 4.71 8.46 -1.97
CA THR A 210 5.63 8.50 -0.82
C THR A 210 6.09 7.10 -0.44
N ILE A 211 7.30 6.97 0.13
CA ILE A 211 7.74 5.69 0.66
C ILE A 211 7.06 5.41 1.99
N PHE A 212 7.31 6.27 2.95
CA PHE A 212 6.93 6.03 4.33
C PHE A 212 6.08 7.19 4.86
N ALA A 213 4.89 6.86 5.33
CA ALA A 213 4.05 7.76 6.08
C ALA A 213 3.89 7.20 7.49
N SER A 214 4.74 7.65 8.41
CA SER A 214 4.66 7.32 9.82
C SER A 214 3.73 8.28 10.54
N GLY A 215 2.96 7.76 11.46
CA GLY A 215 2.22 8.60 12.36
C GLY A 215 1.32 7.82 13.28
N SER A 216 1.80 7.50 14.48
CA SER A 216 0.93 7.15 15.61
C SER A 216 -0.07 8.29 15.92
N SER A 217 0.11 9.45 15.30
CA SER A 217 -0.73 10.64 15.45
C SER A 217 -2.05 10.55 14.70
N SER A 218 -3.10 11.07 15.30
CA SER A 218 -4.43 11.20 14.70
C SER A 218 -4.50 12.20 13.53
N LYS A 219 -3.44 12.96 13.27
CA LYS A 219 -3.39 13.99 12.22
C LYS A 219 -2.85 13.47 10.89
N SER A 220 -2.04 12.41 10.89
CA SER A 220 -1.53 11.83 9.64
C SER A 220 -2.66 11.40 8.72
N LEU A 221 -2.56 11.76 7.43
CA LEU A 221 -3.61 11.52 6.44
C LEU A 221 -3.02 11.24 5.06
N LEU A 222 -3.47 10.17 4.43
CA LEU A 222 -3.20 9.89 3.02
C LEU A 222 -4.55 9.70 2.29
N GLN A 223 -4.93 10.67 1.47
CA GLN A 223 -6.27 10.70 0.88
C GLN A 223 -6.30 11.27 -0.54
N ASN A 224 -7.16 10.70 -1.39
CA ASN A 224 -7.42 11.17 -2.76
C ASN A 224 -6.14 11.27 -3.62
N CYS A 225 -5.15 10.42 -3.37
CA CYS A 225 -3.89 10.42 -4.10
C CYS A 225 -3.92 9.42 -5.25
N THR A 226 -3.32 9.79 -6.39
CA THR A 226 -3.33 8.94 -7.58
C THR A 226 -1.92 8.81 -8.16
N ASN A 227 -1.45 7.59 -8.32
CA ASN A 227 -0.31 7.29 -9.17
C ASN A 227 -0.79 6.93 -10.59
N LYS A 228 -0.24 7.60 -11.59
CA LYS A 228 -0.44 7.37 -13.03
C LYS A 228 0.84 6.88 -13.71
N GLY A 229 1.99 7.16 -13.11
CA GLY A 229 3.30 6.79 -13.64
C GLY A 229 3.55 5.29 -13.56
N THR A 230 4.29 4.77 -14.52
CA THR A 230 4.79 3.39 -14.51
C THR A 230 5.95 3.27 -13.53
N ILE A 231 5.95 2.20 -12.74
CA ILE A 231 7.08 1.83 -11.87
C ILE A 231 7.69 0.55 -12.43
N LYS A 232 8.94 0.63 -12.89
CA LYS A 232 9.71 -0.51 -13.41
C LYS A 232 10.95 -0.72 -12.56
N VAL A 233 11.09 -1.91 -12.01
CA VAL A 233 12.21 -2.27 -11.13
C VAL A 233 12.89 -3.52 -11.66
N THR A 234 14.22 -3.47 -11.77
CA THR A 234 15.11 -4.62 -11.86
C THR A 234 15.88 -4.71 -10.55
N TYR A 235 15.81 -5.86 -9.89
CA TYR A 235 16.47 -6.13 -8.62
C TYR A 235 17.35 -7.37 -8.77
N LYS A 236 18.63 -7.23 -8.53
CA LYS A 236 19.58 -8.35 -8.50
C LYS A 236 20.17 -8.48 -7.09
N PRO A 237 19.85 -9.55 -6.33
CA PRO A 237 20.49 -9.81 -5.05
C PRO A 237 22.01 -9.93 -5.20
N SER A 238 22.75 -9.69 -4.13
CA SER A 238 24.19 -10.00 -4.06
C SER A 238 24.41 -11.51 -4.21
N ASP A 239 25.50 -11.88 -4.87
CA ASP A 239 25.87 -13.28 -5.02
C ASP A 239 26.42 -13.88 -3.70
N GLU A 240 26.94 -13.05 -2.78
CA GLU A 240 27.51 -13.48 -1.50
C GLU A 240 26.56 -13.23 -0.32
N TRP A 241 25.97 -12.03 -0.24
CA TRP A 241 25.17 -11.59 0.91
C TRP A 241 23.65 -11.70 0.68
N GLY A 242 23.25 -12.06 -0.54
CA GLY A 242 21.83 -12.09 -0.90
C GLY A 242 21.24 -10.70 -1.09
N GLY A 243 20.04 -10.49 -0.59
CA GLY A 243 19.32 -9.24 -0.73
C GLY A 243 18.45 -8.93 0.48
N ASN A 244 18.29 -7.65 0.77
CA ASN A 244 17.31 -7.19 1.74
C ASN A 244 15.89 -7.35 1.17
N GLY A 245 14.90 -7.46 2.05
CA GLY A 245 13.50 -7.32 1.67
C GLY A 245 13.26 -5.98 0.99
N PHE A 246 12.42 -5.94 -0.02
CA PHE A 246 12.08 -4.71 -0.70
C PHE A 246 10.58 -4.57 -0.96
N SER A 247 10.15 -3.33 -1.15
CA SER A 247 8.73 -3.07 -1.33
C SER A 247 8.46 -2.03 -2.42
N ILE A 248 7.50 -2.34 -3.29
CA ILE A 248 7.10 -1.50 -4.42
C ILE A 248 5.59 -1.27 -4.37
N SER A 249 5.18 -0.02 -4.32
CA SER A 249 3.77 0.33 -4.24
C SER A 249 3.38 1.49 -5.14
N GLY A 250 2.20 1.42 -5.72
CA GLY A 250 1.74 2.46 -6.62
C GLY A 250 1.52 3.81 -5.92
N VAL A 251 1.14 3.85 -4.64
CA VAL A 251 0.90 5.09 -3.90
C VAL A 251 1.86 5.26 -2.75
N ALA A 252 1.81 4.41 -1.74
CA ALA A 252 2.73 4.49 -0.61
C ALA A 252 3.27 3.11 -0.25
N ASN A 253 4.57 3.04 0.05
CA ASN A 253 5.18 1.79 0.46
C ASN A 253 4.63 1.33 1.81
N SER A 254 4.60 2.22 2.80
CA SER A 254 3.96 1.94 4.09
C SER A 254 3.18 3.14 4.63
N PHE A 255 2.13 2.88 5.37
CA PHE A 255 1.34 3.90 6.07
C PHE A 255 0.92 3.39 7.45
N TYR A 256 1.39 4.07 8.48
CA TYR A 256 1.07 3.81 9.87
C TYR A 256 0.40 5.03 10.48
N GLY A 257 -0.92 4.98 10.68
CA GLY A 257 -1.68 6.11 11.20
C GLY A 257 -3.02 5.69 11.82
N LYS A 258 -3.64 6.60 12.54
CA LYS A 258 -4.97 6.36 13.15
C LYS A 258 -6.12 6.52 12.16
N LYS A 259 -5.92 7.26 11.06
CA LYS A 259 -6.94 7.45 10.01
C LYS A 259 -6.72 6.48 8.87
N ALA A 260 -7.82 6.00 8.30
CA ALA A 260 -7.77 5.14 7.13
C ALA A 260 -7.12 5.86 5.93
N VAL A 261 -6.35 5.11 5.14
CA VAL A 261 -5.96 5.52 3.79
C VAL A 261 -7.22 5.51 2.92
N LYS A 262 -7.54 6.65 2.29
CA LYS A 262 -8.84 6.82 1.64
C LYS A 262 -8.76 7.30 0.20
N ASN A 263 -9.58 6.69 -0.68
CA ASN A 263 -9.71 7.08 -2.09
C ASN A 263 -8.38 7.13 -2.85
N CYS A 264 -7.38 6.36 -2.45
CA CYS A 264 -6.10 6.31 -3.14
C CYS A 264 -6.15 5.33 -4.31
N LYS A 265 -5.49 5.72 -5.43
CA LYS A 265 -5.60 4.99 -6.69
C LYS A 265 -4.25 4.77 -7.33
N ASN A 266 -4.07 3.59 -7.90
CA ASN A 266 -3.00 3.33 -8.86
C ASN A 266 -3.60 3.01 -10.23
N THR A 267 -3.15 3.72 -11.25
CA THR A 267 -3.51 3.47 -12.65
C THR A 267 -2.28 3.15 -13.50
N GLY A 268 -1.08 3.42 -12.98
CA GLY A 268 0.19 3.10 -13.60
C GLY A 268 0.52 1.60 -13.52
N ALA A 269 1.27 1.10 -14.46
CA ALA A 269 1.77 -0.27 -14.40
C ALA A 269 2.88 -0.42 -13.36
N ILE A 270 2.95 -1.59 -12.71
CA ILE A 270 4.08 -1.98 -11.86
C ILE A 270 4.72 -3.22 -12.48
N ILE A 271 6.01 -3.12 -12.80
CA ILE A 271 6.78 -4.18 -13.44
C ILE A 271 8.02 -4.43 -12.57
N CYS A 272 8.11 -5.62 -11.98
CA CYS A 272 9.24 -6.03 -11.17
C CYS A 272 9.92 -7.25 -11.79
N THR A 273 11.21 -7.15 -12.03
CA THR A 273 12.07 -8.27 -12.44
C THR A 273 13.08 -8.51 -11.33
N ILE A 274 13.11 -9.73 -10.80
CA ILE A 274 14.11 -10.15 -9.81
C ILE A 274 15.03 -11.13 -10.53
N GLU A 275 16.29 -10.74 -10.66
CA GLU A 275 17.30 -11.53 -11.33
C GLU A 275 17.87 -12.60 -10.40
N LYS A 276 18.50 -13.62 -10.97
CA LYS A 276 19.13 -14.69 -10.22
C LYS A 276 20.45 -14.18 -9.61
N ALA A 277 20.67 -14.46 -8.32
CA ALA A 277 21.99 -14.46 -7.71
C ALA A 277 22.61 -15.85 -7.79
N ALA A 278 23.94 -15.97 -7.79
CA ALA A 278 24.63 -17.25 -7.89
C ALA A 278 24.32 -18.17 -6.70
N GLU A 279 24.46 -17.67 -5.47
CA GLU A 279 24.24 -18.42 -4.23
C GLU A 279 23.43 -17.66 -3.17
N GLY A 280 23.02 -16.44 -3.41
CA GLY A 280 22.49 -15.48 -2.44
C GLY A 280 21.25 -15.92 -1.69
N PHE A 281 21.18 -15.47 -0.44
CA PHE A 281 20.05 -15.65 0.47
C PHE A 281 18.83 -14.82 0.05
N ALA A 282 17.74 -15.25 0.54
CA ALA A 282 16.41 -14.94 0.19
C ALA A 282 15.93 -13.57 0.67
N THR A 283 15.59 -12.77 -0.26
CA THR A 283 14.85 -11.52 -0.14
C THR A 283 13.36 -11.79 -0.11
N GLU A 284 12.62 -11.00 0.62
CA GLU A 284 11.17 -10.91 0.52
C GLU A 284 10.77 -9.75 -0.41
N ALA A 285 9.95 -10.02 -1.41
CA ALA A 285 9.42 -8.99 -2.31
C ALA A 285 7.96 -8.71 -2.02
N ASN A 286 7.65 -7.48 -1.62
CA ASN A 286 6.29 -7.02 -1.38
C ASN A 286 5.86 -6.03 -2.46
N ILE A 287 4.90 -6.42 -3.31
CA ILE A 287 4.44 -5.59 -4.41
C ILE A 287 2.93 -5.35 -4.28
N ALA A 288 2.52 -4.08 -4.21
CA ALA A 288 1.11 -3.71 -4.10
C ALA A 288 0.71 -2.58 -5.05
N GLY A 289 -0.49 -2.68 -5.59
CA GLY A 289 -1.00 -1.63 -6.48
C GLY A 289 -1.14 -0.28 -5.79
N VAL A 290 -1.51 -0.24 -4.49
CA VAL A 290 -1.74 1.02 -3.77
C VAL A 290 -0.83 1.15 -2.56
N ILE A 291 -0.93 0.27 -1.58
CA ILE A 291 -0.17 0.34 -0.32
C ILE A 291 0.54 -0.98 -0.07
N GLY A 292 1.84 -0.95 0.22
CA GLY A 292 2.60 -2.15 0.55
C GLY A 292 2.21 -2.73 1.91
N MET A 293 2.24 -1.90 2.94
CA MET A 293 1.91 -2.30 4.31
C MET A 293 1.12 -1.21 5.04
N SER A 294 0.12 -1.58 5.84
CA SER A 294 -0.64 -0.62 6.63
C SER A 294 -1.19 -1.23 7.92
N ASN A 295 -1.04 -0.48 9.03
CA ASN A 295 -1.81 -0.74 10.25
C ASN A 295 -3.10 0.09 10.33
N SER A 296 -3.34 0.94 9.33
CA SER A 296 -4.52 1.79 9.22
C SER A 296 -5.59 1.12 8.38
N GLY A 297 -6.83 1.51 8.56
CA GLY A 297 -7.91 1.09 7.66
C GLY A 297 -7.65 1.51 6.21
N ILE A 298 -8.19 0.75 5.27
CA ILE A 298 -8.13 1.03 3.84
C ILE A 298 -9.56 1.24 3.33
N ASP A 299 -9.88 2.45 2.88
CA ASP A 299 -11.24 2.80 2.44
C ASP A 299 -11.25 3.32 1.00
N SER A 300 -12.05 2.69 0.15
CA SER A 300 -12.31 3.13 -1.24
C SER A 300 -11.03 3.26 -2.10
N CYS A 301 -10.02 2.44 -1.83
CA CYS A 301 -8.79 2.41 -2.59
C CYS A 301 -8.89 1.47 -3.79
N SER A 302 -8.17 1.78 -4.87
CA SER A 302 -8.31 0.97 -6.09
C SER A 302 -7.03 0.88 -6.93
N ASN A 303 -6.86 -0.26 -7.58
CA ASN A 303 -5.86 -0.46 -8.62
C ASN A 303 -6.53 -0.82 -9.95
N THR A 304 -6.11 -0.14 -11.01
CA THR A 304 -6.48 -0.46 -12.40
C THR A 304 -5.24 -0.75 -13.25
N GLY A 305 -4.06 -0.43 -12.72
CA GLY A 305 -2.78 -0.69 -13.37
C GLY A 305 -2.45 -2.20 -13.38
N LYS A 306 -1.77 -2.65 -14.43
CA LYS A 306 -1.25 -4.01 -14.51
C LYS A 306 -0.07 -4.19 -13.56
N ILE A 307 -0.02 -5.33 -12.87
CA ILE A 307 1.13 -5.73 -12.05
C ILE A 307 1.77 -6.96 -12.67
N THR A 308 3.07 -6.90 -12.95
CA THR A 308 3.84 -8.01 -13.52
C THR A 308 5.08 -8.24 -12.68
N VAL A 309 5.26 -9.45 -12.18
CA VAL A 309 6.43 -9.86 -11.41
C VAL A 309 7.07 -11.06 -12.08
N ASN A 310 8.35 -10.93 -12.42
CA ASN A 310 9.18 -12.00 -12.95
C ASN A 310 10.35 -12.23 -12.00
N ALA A 311 10.30 -13.29 -11.21
CA ALA A 311 11.34 -13.64 -10.25
C ALA A 311 12.11 -14.89 -10.70
N ASN A 312 13.34 -14.71 -11.09
CA ASN A 312 14.25 -15.80 -11.42
C ASN A 312 15.28 -15.96 -10.29
N VAL A 313 14.85 -16.56 -9.20
CA VAL A 313 15.67 -16.70 -7.99
C VAL A 313 15.84 -18.17 -7.63
N SER A 314 16.98 -18.51 -6.99
CA SER A 314 17.24 -19.88 -6.54
C SER A 314 16.79 -20.12 -5.09
N ASN A 315 16.67 -19.10 -4.25
CA ASN A 315 16.43 -19.25 -2.81
C ASN A 315 15.78 -18.02 -2.16
N MET A 316 14.64 -17.56 -2.68
CA MET A 316 13.92 -16.39 -2.16
C MET A 316 12.99 -16.76 -1.01
N THR A 317 12.90 -15.93 0.07
CA THR A 317 12.01 -16.18 1.21
C THR A 317 10.54 -16.09 0.80
N GLY A 318 10.15 -15.04 0.10
CA GLY A 318 8.75 -14.87 -0.26
C GLY A 318 8.50 -13.87 -1.38
N ILE A 319 7.40 -14.08 -2.08
CA ILE A 319 6.84 -13.15 -3.05
C ILE A 319 5.40 -12.87 -2.66
N SER A 320 5.12 -11.64 -2.31
CA SER A 320 3.82 -11.14 -1.89
C SER A 320 3.31 -10.10 -2.88
N VAL A 321 2.19 -10.39 -3.57
CA VAL A 321 1.67 -9.49 -4.61
C VAL A 321 0.17 -9.26 -4.45
N ALA A 322 -0.26 -8.00 -4.47
CA ALA A 322 -1.67 -7.66 -4.43
C ALA A 322 -2.07 -6.48 -5.31
N GLY A 323 -3.34 -6.48 -5.73
CA GLY A 323 -3.88 -5.36 -6.50
C GLY A 323 -4.00 -4.07 -5.69
N VAL A 324 -4.31 -4.12 -4.40
CA VAL A 324 -4.52 -2.91 -3.59
C VAL A 324 -3.55 -2.86 -2.42
N VAL A 325 -3.57 -3.83 -1.51
CA VAL A 325 -2.75 -3.77 -0.30
C VAL A 325 -1.96 -5.05 -0.09
N GLY A 326 -0.67 -4.91 0.26
CA GLY A 326 0.18 -6.05 0.57
C GLY A 326 -0.23 -6.70 1.88
N ASP A 327 -0.08 -6.02 2.99
CA ASP A 327 -0.33 -6.58 4.32
C ASP A 327 -1.19 -5.68 5.20
N THR A 328 -2.23 -6.27 5.81
CA THR A 328 -3.09 -5.65 6.82
C THR A 328 -3.24 -6.54 8.07
N THR A 329 -2.22 -7.31 8.42
CA THR A 329 -2.29 -8.28 9.54
C THR A 329 -2.35 -7.63 10.92
N TYR A 330 -2.12 -6.33 11.04
CA TYR A 330 -2.29 -5.63 12.30
C TYR A 330 -3.72 -5.73 12.82
N ILE A 331 -3.87 -6.14 14.06
CA ILE A 331 -5.16 -6.34 14.72
C ILE A 331 -6.04 -5.08 14.58
N GLY A 332 -7.27 -5.28 14.10
CA GLY A 332 -8.25 -4.21 13.93
C GLY A 332 -8.20 -3.45 12.61
N THR A 333 -7.25 -3.73 11.72
CA THR A 333 -7.21 -3.13 10.38
C THR A 333 -8.39 -3.60 9.55
N LYS A 334 -9.14 -2.64 9.00
CA LYS A 334 -10.31 -2.91 8.15
C LYS A 334 -10.10 -2.39 6.74
N MET A 335 -10.39 -3.24 5.76
CA MET A 335 -10.43 -2.85 4.36
C MET A 335 -11.88 -2.81 3.88
N VAL A 336 -12.30 -1.65 3.36
CA VAL A 336 -13.68 -1.46 2.91
C VAL A 336 -13.72 -0.82 1.52
N LYS A 337 -14.73 -1.18 0.72
CA LYS A 337 -15.06 -0.54 -0.57
C LYS A 337 -13.88 -0.41 -1.53
N SER A 338 -12.91 -1.30 -1.43
CA SER A 338 -11.70 -1.26 -2.24
C SER A 338 -11.79 -2.27 -3.39
N PHE A 339 -11.09 -2.01 -4.49
CA PHE A 339 -11.19 -2.92 -5.63
C PHE A 339 -9.94 -2.95 -6.52
N ASN A 340 -9.78 -4.06 -7.23
CA ASN A 340 -8.80 -4.22 -8.29
C ASN A 340 -9.47 -4.61 -9.61
N THR A 341 -9.07 -3.95 -10.69
CA THR A 341 -9.43 -4.34 -12.07
C THR A 341 -8.20 -4.59 -12.94
N GLY A 342 -7.02 -4.23 -12.46
CA GLY A 342 -5.75 -4.49 -13.13
C GLY A 342 -5.41 -5.98 -13.12
N ALA A 343 -4.85 -6.48 -14.19
CA ALA A 343 -4.35 -7.86 -14.23
C ALA A 343 -3.08 -8.00 -13.39
N ILE A 344 -2.97 -9.11 -12.66
CA ILE A 344 -1.80 -9.50 -11.88
C ILE A 344 -1.19 -10.74 -12.53
N THR A 345 0.09 -10.68 -12.87
CA THR A 345 0.84 -11.81 -13.41
C THR A 345 2.12 -11.98 -12.60
N VAL A 346 2.29 -13.17 -12.02
CA VAL A 346 3.49 -13.54 -11.26
C VAL A 346 4.09 -14.78 -11.89
N THR A 347 5.34 -14.70 -12.29
CA THR A 347 6.14 -15.86 -12.70
C THR A 347 7.33 -15.94 -11.76
N ALA A 348 7.44 -17.03 -11.02
CA ALA A 348 8.50 -17.21 -10.03
C ALA A 348 9.22 -18.54 -10.22
N ASN A 349 10.53 -18.52 -10.01
CA ASN A 349 11.36 -19.71 -9.95
C ASN A 349 11.90 -19.84 -8.52
N ALA A 350 11.65 -20.95 -7.87
CA ALA A 350 12.15 -21.32 -6.55
C ALA A 350 11.94 -20.36 -5.34
N PRO A 351 10.85 -19.59 -5.19
CA PRO A 351 10.56 -18.93 -3.91
C PRO A 351 10.15 -19.97 -2.86
N ARG A 352 10.43 -19.69 -1.57
CA ARG A 352 9.95 -20.54 -0.46
C ARG A 352 8.44 -20.39 -0.26
N SER A 353 7.92 -19.19 -0.47
CA SER A 353 6.50 -18.88 -0.39
C SER A 353 6.06 -17.92 -1.50
N THR A 354 4.85 -18.09 -2.00
CA THR A 354 4.23 -17.14 -2.95
C THR A 354 2.79 -16.89 -2.52
N VAL A 355 2.49 -15.63 -2.16
CA VAL A 355 1.13 -15.26 -1.74
C VAL A 355 0.60 -14.16 -2.66
N VAL A 356 -0.49 -14.42 -3.36
CA VAL A 356 -1.03 -13.47 -4.35
C VAL A 356 -2.53 -13.28 -4.15
N GLY A 357 -2.94 -12.03 -3.99
CA GLY A 357 -4.35 -11.67 -3.91
C GLY A 357 -4.77 -10.63 -4.94
N GLY A 358 -5.95 -10.81 -5.52
CA GLY A 358 -6.50 -9.82 -6.43
C GLY A 358 -6.65 -8.44 -5.79
N VAL A 359 -6.92 -8.38 -4.49
CA VAL A 359 -7.09 -7.15 -3.71
C VAL A 359 -6.04 -7.04 -2.60
N ALA A 360 -5.85 -8.09 -1.80
CA ALA A 360 -4.90 -8.09 -0.69
C ALA A 360 -4.03 -9.35 -0.66
N VAL A 361 -2.76 -9.25 -0.23
CA VAL A 361 -1.91 -10.42 0.04
C VAL A 361 -2.44 -11.14 1.26
N VAL A 362 -2.39 -10.48 2.41
CA VAL A 362 -2.97 -10.96 3.67
C VAL A 362 -4.01 -9.96 4.14
N VAL A 363 -5.19 -10.45 4.52
CA VAL A 363 -6.26 -9.59 4.99
C VAL A 363 -6.75 -10.02 6.37
N ASN A 364 -6.88 -9.04 7.26
CA ASN A 364 -7.50 -9.23 8.56
C ASN A 364 -9.03 -9.08 8.46
N ASP A 365 -9.53 -7.96 7.96
CA ASP A 365 -10.99 -7.73 7.80
C ASP A 365 -11.25 -7.01 6.47
N ILE A 366 -11.99 -7.65 5.55
CA ILE A 366 -12.35 -7.06 4.26
C ILE A 366 -13.86 -7.14 4.02
N THR A 367 -14.44 -6.01 3.63
CA THR A 367 -15.86 -5.94 3.29
C THR A 367 -16.15 -5.02 2.12
N GLN A 368 -17.26 -5.27 1.42
CA GLN A 368 -17.75 -4.47 0.30
C GLN A 368 -16.66 -4.19 -0.75
N SER A 369 -15.79 -5.16 -0.99
CA SER A 369 -14.64 -5.05 -1.89
C SER A 369 -14.72 -6.07 -3.01
N TYR A 370 -14.04 -5.81 -4.13
CA TYR A 370 -14.11 -6.75 -5.25
C TYR A 370 -12.85 -6.79 -6.12
N ASN A 371 -12.69 -7.89 -6.83
CA ASN A 371 -11.71 -8.04 -7.90
C ASN A 371 -12.38 -8.39 -9.24
N LYS A 372 -11.94 -7.74 -10.30
CA LYS A 372 -12.28 -8.07 -11.71
C LYS A 372 -11.04 -8.41 -12.52
N GLY A 373 -9.87 -8.04 -12.02
CA GLY A 373 -8.60 -8.31 -12.67
C GLY A 373 -8.28 -9.80 -12.70
N LYS A 374 -7.72 -10.27 -13.81
CA LYS A 374 -7.19 -11.63 -13.91
C LYS A 374 -5.98 -11.77 -12.99
N VAL A 375 -5.93 -12.85 -12.21
CA VAL A 375 -4.78 -13.24 -11.38
C VAL A 375 -4.15 -14.49 -11.97
N THR A 376 -2.90 -14.40 -12.41
CA THR A 376 -2.16 -15.53 -13.01
C THR A 376 -0.85 -15.72 -12.27
N VAL A 377 -0.64 -16.89 -11.70
CA VAL A 377 0.56 -17.21 -10.93
C VAL A 377 1.17 -18.51 -11.49
N ASN A 378 2.47 -18.47 -11.78
CA ASN A 378 3.23 -19.61 -12.25
C ASN A 378 4.50 -19.76 -11.40
N VAL A 379 4.51 -20.76 -10.50
CA VAL A 379 5.65 -21.10 -9.64
C VAL A 379 6.33 -22.35 -10.23
N LYS A 380 7.41 -22.15 -10.96
CA LYS A 380 8.12 -23.23 -11.70
C LYS A 380 8.79 -24.25 -10.79
N SER A 381 9.30 -23.80 -9.65
CA SER A 381 9.86 -24.63 -8.58
C SER A 381 9.82 -23.83 -7.27
N GLY A 382 10.08 -24.43 -6.12
CA GLY A 382 10.09 -23.72 -4.84
C GLY A 382 9.09 -24.27 -3.82
N GLY A 383 8.62 -23.40 -2.93
CA GLY A 383 7.72 -23.72 -1.83
C GLY A 383 6.24 -23.61 -2.15
N ASP A 384 5.47 -23.32 -1.13
CA ASP A 384 4.02 -23.27 -1.20
C ASP A 384 3.50 -22.00 -1.86
N ALA A 385 2.32 -22.09 -2.48
CA ALA A 385 1.66 -20.93 -3.06
C ALA A 385 0.22 -20.82 -2.58
N ALA A 386 -0.21 -19.60 -2.20
CA ALA A 386 -1.60 -19.28 -1.88
C ALA A 386 -2.10 -18.15 -2.78
N VAL A 387 -3.12 -18.43 -3.60
CA VAL A 387 -3.62 -17.49 -4.61
C VAL A 387 -5.13 -17.35 -4.49
N GLY A 388 -5.60 -16.12 -4.33
CA GLY A 388 -7.02 -15.81 -4.25
C GLY A 388 -7.46 -14.66 -5.14
N GLY A 389 -8.70 -14.72 -5.58
CA GLY A 389 -9.29 -13.64 -6.37
C GLY A 389 -9.48 -12.34 -5.58
N LEU A 390 -9.69 -12.42 -4.27
CA LEU A 390 -9.69 -11.29 -3.35
C LEU A 390 -8.41 -11.26 -2.54
N ALA A 391 -8.15 -12.29 -1.76
CA ALA A 391 -7.02 -12.36 -0.85
C ALA A 391 -6.21 -13.64 -1.05
N GLY A 392 -4.88 -13.53 -1.02
CA GLY A 392 -4.00 -14.70 -0.98
C GLY A 392 -4.23 -15.49 0.30
N GLN A 393 -4.26 -14.80 1.44
CA GLN A 393 -4.55 -15.36 2.76
C GLN A 393 -5.58 -14.50 3.52
N ALA A 394 -6.43 -15.13 4.32
CA ALA A 394 -7.36 -14.45 5.21
C ALA A 394 -7.20 -14.95 6.64
N THR A 395 -7.04 -14.01 7.59
CA THR A 395 -6.91 -14.28 9.02
C THR A 395 -8.14 -13.87 9.82
N ALA A 396 -9.05 -13.11 9.23
CA ALA A 396 -10.30 -12.69 9.84
C ALA A 396 -11.46 -12.60 8.82
N ASN A 397 -12.32 -11.59 8.92
CA ASN A 397 -13.55 -11.54 8.14
C ASN A 397 -13.35 -11.23 6.65
N VAL A 398 -14.01 -12.01 5.80
CA VAL A 398 -14.21 -11.72 4.38
C VAL A 398 -15.71 -11.70 4.11
N GLN A 399 -16.32 -10.51 4.00
CA GLN A 399 -17.77 -10.40 3.95
C GLN A 399 -18.26 -9.43 2.88
N ASN A 400 -19.36 -9.78 2.22
CA ASN A 400 -19.98 -8.93 1.20
C ASN A 400 -18.98 -8.49 0.11
N CYS A 401 -18.18 -9.43 -0.35
CA CYS A 401 -17.14 -9.22 -1.36
C CYS A 401 -17.40 -10.11 -2.58
N TYR A 402 -16.76 -9.82 -3.70
CA TYR A 402 -16.84 -10.70 -4.85
C TYR A 402 -15.60 -10.69 -5.73
N ASN A 403 -15.42 -11.79 -6.47
CA ASN A 403 -14.44 -11.92 -7.54
C ASN A 403 -15.11 -12.34 -8.85
N THR A 404 -14.83 -11.63 -9.92
CA THR A 404 -15.22 -12.00 -11.28
C THR A 404 -14.03 -12.21 -12.21
N GLY A 405 -12.83 -11.86 -11.75
CA GLY A 405 -11.58 -12.11 -12.45
C GLY A 405 -11.22 -13.60 -12.43
N ALA A 406 -10.68 -14.12 -13.52
CA ALA A 406 -10.14 -15.48 -13.52
C ALA A 406 -8.93 -15.59 -12.60
N VAL A 407 -8.83 -16.71 -11.88
CA VAL A 407 -7.71 -17.03 -10.97
C VAL A 407 -7.03 -18.29 -11.46
N SER A 408 -5.74 -18.21 -11.74
CA SER A 408 -4.96 -19.30 -12.29
C SER A 408 -3.67 -19.51 -11.51
N LEU A 409 -3.43 -20.72 -11.03
CA LEU A 409 -2.20 -21.12 -10.37
C LEU A 409 -1.62 -22.35 -11.05
N SER A 410 -0.36 -22.28 -11.47
CA SER A 410 0.48 -23.40 -11.82
C SER A 410 1.64 -23.48 -10.85
N ALA A 411 1.79 -24.60 -10.14
CA ALA A 411 2.87 -24.80 -9.18
C ALA A 411 3.30 -26.26 -9.13
N LYS A 412 4.47 -26.55 -8.58
CA LYS A 412 4.99 -27.93 -8.44
C LYS A 412 4.82 -28.51 -7.03
N LYS A 413 4.67 -27.68 -6.02
CA LYS A 413 4.50 -28.10 -4.62
C LYS A 413 3.09 -27.85 -4.11
N LEU A 414 2.88 -28.03 -2.81
CA LEU A 414 1.63 -27.80 -2.13
C LEU A 414 1.14 -26.37 -2.39
N SER A 415 -0.07 -26.26 -2.86
CA SER A 415 -0.59 -24.97 -3.31
C SER A 415 -2.08 -24.86 -3.13
N TYR A 416 -2.52 -23.63 -2.86
CA TYR A 416 -3.90 -23.31 -2.58
C TYR A 416 -4.41 -22.26 -3.57
N VAL A 417 -5.50 -22.54 -4.26
CA VAL A 417 -6.12 -21.58 -5.18
C VAL A 417 -7.61 -21.47 -4.92
N GLY A 418 -8.07 -20.25 -4.63
CA GLY A 418 -9.47 -19.97 -4.38
C GLY A 418 -10.02 -18.84 -5.23
N GLY A 419 -11.28 -18.97 -5.65
CA GLY A 419 -11.96 -17.91 -6.37
C GLY A 419 -12.08 -16.62 -5.56
N LEU A 420 -12.17 -16.71 -4.23
CA LEU A 420 -12.11 -15.58 -3.31
C LEU A 420 -10.81 -15.58 -2.53
N VAL A 421 -10.50 -16.64 -1.81
CA VAL A 421 -9.38 -16.71 -0.87
C VAL A 421 -8.54 -17.95 -1.17
N GLY A 422 -7.21 -17.79 -1.24
CA GLY A 422 -6.27 -18.89 -1.45
C GLY A 422 -6.23 -19.82 -0.25
N SER A 423 -5.87 -19.32 0.92
CA SER A 423 -5.92 -20.04 2.20
C SER A 423 -6.52 -19.16 3.30
N ALA A 424 -7.15 -19.78 4.29
CA ALA A 424 -7.75 -19.06 5.39
C ALA A 424 -7.46 -19.75 6.73
N SER A 425 -7.09 -18.94 7.73
CA SER A 425 -6.98 -19.32 9.13
C SER A 425 -7.82 -18.35 9.95
N VAL A 426 -9.12 -18.64 10.05
CA VAL A 426 -10.12 -17.72 10.63
C VAL A 426 -10.60 -18.25 11.96
N PHE A 427 -10.30 -17.52 13.04
CA PHE A 427 -10.72 -17.84 14.41
C PHE A 427 -11.86 -16.89 14.80
N ASP A 428 -13.02 -17.38 15.23
CA ASP A 428 -14.18 -16.59 15.66
C ASP A 428 -14.70 -15.52 14.68
N GLN A 429 -14.24 -15.52 13.41
CA GLN A 429 -14.65 -14.62 12.34
C GLN A 429 -15.21 -15.40 11.16
N PHE A 430 -15.63 -14.69 10.08
CA PHE A 430 -16.47 -15.29 9.07
C PHE A 430 -16.05 -14.97 7.64
N ILE A 431 -16.05 -15.98 6.78
CA ILE A 431 -16.04 -15.82 5.31
C ILE A 431 -17.46 -16.09 4.81
N LYS A 432 -18.28 -15.03 4.61
CA LYS A 432 -19.70 -15.16 4.29
C LYS A 432 -20.25 -14.04 3.41
N TYR A 433 -21.38 -14.33 2.75
CA TYR A 433 -22.12 -13.38 1.92
C TYR A 433 -21.28 -12.88 0.73
N ASN A 434 -20.41 -13.71 0.21
CA ASN A 434 -19.54 -13.43 -0.91
C ASN A 434 -19.96 -14.22 -2.14
N TYR A 435 -19.47 -13.82 -3.31
CA TYR A 435 -19.57 -14.68 -4.47
C TYR A 435 -18.32 -14.66 -5.37
N SER A 436 -18.12 -15.76 -6.10
CA SER A 436 -17.10 -15.90 -7.13
C SER A 436 -17.71 -16.40 -8.44
N THR A 437 -17.40 -15.72 -9.55
CA THR A 437 -17.79 -16.13 -10.90
C THR A 437 -16.62 -16.27 -11.85
N GLY A 438 -15.43 -15.86 -11.42
CA GLY A 438 -14.21 -16.01 -12.21
C GLY A 438 -13.81 -17.49 -12.33
N LYS A 439 -13.33 -17.89 -13.51
CA LYS A 439 -12.80 -19.24 -13.71
C LYS A 439 -11.60 -19.49 -12.77
N VAL A 440 -11.66 -20.56 -11.98
CA VAL A 440 -10.56 -20.99 -11.11
C VAL A 440 -9.84 -22.17 -11.73
N THR A 441 -8.54 -22.04 -11.97
CA THR A 441 -7.70 -23.11 -12.48
C THR A 441 -6.50 -23.34 -11.60
N GLY A 442 -6.17 -24.59 -11.35
CA GLY A 442 -5.00 -25.02 -10.59
C GLY A 442 -4.38 -26.26 -11.23
N SER A 443 -3.08 -26.22 -11.47
CA SER A 443 -2.32 -27.35 -11.98
C SER A 443 -1.10 -27.62 -11.08
N SER A 444 -1.14 -28.73 -10.36
CA SER A 444 -0.02 -29.33 -9.61
C SER A 444 -0.44 -30.69 -9.05
N LYS A 445 0.54 -31.53 -8.68
CA LYS A 445 0.27 -32.79 -8.00
C LYS A 445 -0.37 -32.63 -6.61
N LYS A 446 -0.30 -31.45 -5.99
CA LYS A 446 -0.80 -31.13 -4.64
C LYS A 446 -1.50 -29.76 -4.61
N VAL A 447 -2.44 -29.50 -5.54
CA VAL A 447 -3.24 -28.28 -5.54
C VAL A 447 -4.58 -28.49 -4.85
N PHE A 448 -4.85 -27.73 -3.82
CA PHE A 448 -6.20 -27.57 -3.27
C PHE A 448 -6.89 -26.42 -3.99
N LYS A 449 -7.90 -26.75 -4.79
CA LYS A 449 -8.64 -25.81 -5.64
C LYS A 449 -10.09 -25.70 -5.21
N GLY A 450 -10.54 -24.48 -4.90
CA GLY A 450 -11.93 -24.18 -4.58
C GLY A 450 -12.48 -22.97 -5.33
N GLU A 451 -13.72 -23.02 -5.76
CA GLU A 451 -14.38 -21.88 -6.43
C GLU A 451 -14.60 -20.70 -5.46
N VAL A 452 -14.54 -20.95 -4.16
CA VAL A 452 -14.62 -19.98 -3.07
C VAL A 452 -13.30 -19.91 -2.32
N LEU A 453 -12.87 -21.00 -1.72
CA LEU A 453 -11.70 -21.08 -0.83
C LEU A 453 -10.82 -22.28 -1.22
N GLY A 454 -9.52 -22.03 -1.43
CA GLY A 454 -8.55 -23.08 -1.74
C GLY A 454 -8.33 -24.02 -0.56
N TYR A 455 -7.97 -23.48 0.61
CA TYR A 455 -7.68 -24.28 1.77
C TYR A 455 -8.07 -23.60 3.08
N TYR A 456 -8.54 -24.37 4.05
CA TYR A 456 -8.88 -23.89 5.38
C TYR A 456 -7.98 -24.53 6.44
N THR A 457 -7.21 -23.70 7.15
CA THR A 457 -6.41 -24.08 8.30
C THR A 457 -7.14 -23.62 9.56
N GLY A 458 -8.08 -24.41 10.05
CA GLY A 458 -8.96 -23.98 11.14
C GLY A 458 -8.38 -24.20 12.54
N SER A 459 -8.99 -23.56 13.54
CA SER A 459 -8.68 -23.67 14.96
C SER A 459 -9.47 -24.80 15.65
N TYR A 460 -8.94 -25.24 16.80
CA TYR A 460 -9.51 -26.27 17.66
C TYR A 460 -10.87 -25.94 18.31
N ASP A 461 -11.41 -24.71 18.20
CA ASP A 461 -12.69 -24.39 18.82
C ASP A 461 -13.87 -24.67 17.88
N ALA A 462 -14.37 -25.89 18.02
CA ALA A 462 -15.34 -26.54 17.13
C ALA A 462 -16.79 -25.97 17.16
N ARG A 463 -17.05 -24.86 17.83
CA ARG A 463 -18.43 -24.43 18.10
C ARG A 463 -19.10 -23.56 17.09
N LYS A 464 -18.37 -23.04 16.04
CA LYS A 464 -18.93 -22.12 15.05
C LYS A 464 -18.52 -22.47 13.62
N ARG A 465 -19.48 -22.41 12.70
CA ARG A 465 -19.19 -22.45 11.25
C ARG A 465 -18.65 -21.11 10.81
N ASN A 466 -17.42 -21.07 10.31
CA ASN A 466 -16.73 -19.84 9.96
C ASN A 466 -16.83 -19.50 8.47
N VAL A 467 -17.04 -20.49 7.61
CA VAL A 467 -17.15 -20.31 6.15
C VAL A 467 -18.50 -20.80 5.67
N PHE A 468 -19.43 -19.91 5.35
CA PHE A 468 -20.81 -20.27 4.96
C PHE A 468 -21.50 -19.17 4.14
N ASP A 469 -22.65 -19.45 3.58
CA ASP A 469 -23.50 -18.52 2.81
C ASP A 469 -22.73 -17.80 1.68
N ASN A 470 -21.82 -18.50 1.03
CA ASN A 470 -21.10 -18.01 -0.15
C ASN A 470 -21.70 -18.61 -1.43
N TYR A 471 -21.53 -17.93 -2.56
CA TYR A 471 -22.06 -18.34 -3.85
C TYR A 471 -20.98 -18.46 -4.93
N TYR A 472 -21.20 -19.35 -5.89
CA TYR A 472 -20.29 -19.48 -7.03
C TYR A 472 -21.02 -20.02 -8.27
N THR A 473 -20.46 -19.74 -9.45
CA THR A 473 -21.01 -20.23 -10.73
C THR A 473 -20.11 -21.27 -11.41
N GLY A 474 -18.88 -21.44 -10.94
CA GLY A 474 -17.91 -22.40 -11.50
C GLY A 474 -18.34 -23.86 -11.42
N SER A 475 -17.67 -24.72 -12.17
CA SER A 475 -17.96 -26.15 -12.21
C SER A 475 -17.25 -26.97 -11.14
N GLY A 476 -16.26 -26.37 -10.45
CA GLY A 476 -15.46 -27.03 -9.43
C GLY A 476 -16.16 -27.17 -8.07
N LYS A 477 -15.42 -27.72 -7.10
CA LYS A 477 -15.84 -27.74 -5.70
C LYS A 477 -15.78 -26.34 -5.10
N ALA A 478 -16.66 -26.02 -4.16
CA ALA A 478 -16.63 -24.74 -3.44
C ALA A 478 -15.33 -24.57 -2.65
N TYR A 479 -14.86 -25.63 -2.03
CA TYR A 479 -13.68 -25.68 -1.16
C TYR A 479 -12.71 -26.75 -1.63
N GLY A 480 -11.41 -26.42 -1.66
CA GLY A 480 -10.36 -27.31 -2.12
C GLY A 480 -9.94 -28.35 -1.07
N GLY A 481 -9.82 -27.93 0.20
CA GLY A 481 -9.42 -28.80 1.29
C GLY A 481 -9.41 -28.10 2.65
N GLN A 482 -9.11 -28.89 3.70
CA GLN A 482 -8.96 -28.44 5.09
C GLN A 482 -8.00 -29.35 5.86
N ASP A 483 -7.42 -28.85 6.96
CA ASP A 483 -6.43 -29.60 7.77
C ASP A 483 -7.02 -30.81 8.52
N PHE A 484 -8.33 -30.77 8.87
CA PHE A 484 -8.98 -31.79 9.68
C PHE A 484 -10.31 -32.20 9.06
N ASP A 485 -10.69 -33.46 9.23
CA ASP A 485 -11.99 -34.03 8.81
C ASP A 485 -13.20 -33.48 9.58
N TRP A 486 -13.05 -32.37 10.22
CA TRP A 486 -14.05 -31.76 11.10
C TRP A 486 -15.08 -30.98 10.27
N LYS A 487 -16.16 -31.64 9.92
CA LYS A 487 -17.32 -31.10 9.20
C LYS A 487 -17.97 -29.81 9.77
N PRO A 488 -17.79 -29.37 11.04
CA PRO A 488 -18.54 -28.22 11.56
C PRO A 488 -18.09 -26.86 11.07
N TYR A 489 -16.83 -26.67 10.65
CA TYR A 489 -16.26 -25.33 10.38
C TYR A 489 -16.59 -24.77 9.00
N ILE A 490 -16.72 -25.62 8.02
CA ILE A 490 -17.06 -25.25 6.67
C ILE A 490 -18.53 -25.54 6.46
N GLY A 491 -19.34 -24.48 6.35
CA GLY A 491 -20.74 -24.57 5.95
C GLY A 491 -20.88 -24.75 4.43
N THR A 492 -22.10 -24.70 3.95
CA THR A 492 -22.41 -24.85 2.54
C THR A 492 -22.13 -23.57 1.76
N ALA A 493 -21.36 -23.64 0.67
CA ALA A 493 -21.43 -22.65 -0.40
C ALA A 493 -22.38 -23.16 -1.49
N LYS A 494 -23.21 -22.27 -2.01
CA LYS A 494 -24.24 -22.62 -2.99
C LYS A 494 -23.74 -22.37 -4.41
N LYS A 495 -23.70 -23.43 -5.23
CA LYS A 495 -23.55 -23.29 -6.66
C LYS A 495 -24.84 -22.76 -7.27
N VAL A 496 -24.73 -21.73 -8.09
CA VAL A 496 -25.88 -21.09 -8.75
C VAL A 496 -25.59 -20.91 -10.25
N SER A 497 -26.64 -20.87 -11.06
CA SER A 497 -26.51 -20.62 -12.50
C SER A 497 -26.19 -19.16 -12.81
N ALA A 498 -26.66 -18.23 -11.98
CA ALA A 498 -26.42 -16.80 -12.10
C ALA A 498 -26.49 -16.12 -10.73
N ILE A 499 -25.75 -15.02 -10.57
CA ILE A 499 -25.74 -14.21 -9.34
C ILE A 499 -26.88 -13.20 -9.39
N THR A 500 -28.06 -13.63 -8.99
CA THR A 500 -29.29 -12.81 -8.89
C THR A 500 -29.82 -12.80 -7.47
N ALA A 501 -30.72 -11.88 -7.15
CA ALA A 501 -31.35 -11.81 -5.83
C ALA A 501 -32.11 -13.12 -5.47
N GLY A 502 -32.80 -13.72 -6.44
CA GLY A 502 -33.51 -14.98 -6.23
C GLY A 502 -32.59 -16.18 -5.98
N ASN A 503 -31.48 -16.27 -6.70
CA ASN A 503 -30.51 -17.36 -6.51
C ASN A 503 -29.62 -17.18 -5.27
N CYS A 504 -29.37 -15.92 -4.87
CA CYS A 504 -28.42 -15.53 -3.82
C CYS A 504 -29.13 -14.80 -2.67
N SER A 505 -30.09 -15.45 -2.03
CA SER A 505 -31.00 -14.86 -1.03
C SER A 505 -30.32 -14.25 0.21
N LYS A 506 -29.08 -14.65 0.50
CA LYS A 506 -28.27 -14.10 1.62
C LYS A 506 -27.49 -12.84 1.24
N LEU A 507 -27.45 -12.45 -0.02
CA LEU A 507 -26.91 -11.16 -0.46
C LEU A 507 -27.91 -10.04 -0.14
N ASN A 508 -27.72 -9.38 0.99
CA ASN A 508 -28.64 -8.42 1.58
C ASN A 508 -28.90 -7.23 0.63
N SER A 509 -30.18 -6.94 0.36
CA SER A 509 -30.63 -5.82 -0.50
C SER A 509 -30.22 -4.43 0.00
N LYS A 510 -29.83 -4.25 1.27
CA LYS A 510 -29.24 -3.01 1.76
C LYS A 510 -27.86 -2.72 1.15
N LEU A 511 -27.07 -3.76 0.89
CA LEU A 511 -25.70 -3.68 0.37
C LEU A 511 -25.60 -4.00 -1.13
N TRP A 512 -26.48 -4.86 -1.63
CA TRP A 512 -26.43 -5.40 -2.98
C TRP A 512 -27.58 -4.91 -3.85
N THR A 513 -27.32 -4.77 -5.14
CA THR A 513 -28.32 -4.44 -6.17
C THR A 513 -28.02 -5.21 -7.44
N TYR A 514 -29.05 -5.56 -8.20
CA TYR A 514 -28.87 -6.17 -9.51
C TYR A 514 -28.46 -5.10 -10.54
N SER A 515 -27.45 -5.39 -11.31
CA SER A 515 -27.01 -4.57 -12.44
C SER A 515 -27.43 -5.23 -13.75
N SER A 516 -28.31 -4.59 -14.52
CA SER A 516 -28.70 -5.07 -15.85
C SER A 516 -27.51 -5.06 -16.84
N LYS A 517 -26.62 -4.07 -16.71
CA LYS A 517 -25.38 -3.98 -17.51
C LYS A 517 -24.44 -5.17 -17.24
N GLN A 518 -24.26 -5.52 -15.98
CA GLN A 518 -23.34 -6.59 -15.55
C GLN A 518 -24.03 -7.97 -15.48
N LYS A 519 -25.35 -8.01 -15.60
CA LYS A 519 -26.21 -9.20 -15.47
C LYS A 519 -25.97 -10.00 -14.17
N ARG A 520 -25.66 -9.28 -13.07
CA ARG A 520 -25.43 -9.86 -11.74
C ARG A 520 -25.64 -8.85 -10.61
N MET A 521 -25.64 -9.35 -9.36
CA MET A 521 -25.61 -8.51 -8.17
C MET A 521 -24.27 -7.77 -8.08
N ILE A 522 -24.30 -6.48 -7.77
CA ILE A 522 -23.15 -5.63 -7.51
C ILE A 522 -23.34 -4.87 -6.20
N LEU A 523 -22.25 -4.34 -5.64
CA LEU A 523 -22.28 -3.56 -4.41
C LEU A 523 -22.84 -2.15 -4.67
N LYS A 524 -23.85 -1.72 -3.89
CA LYS A 524 -24.46 -0.39 -4.00
C LYS A 524 -23.46 0.75 -3.73
N ASN A 525 -22.62 0.57 -2.71
CA ASN A 525 -21.69 1.58 -2.22
C ASN A 525 -20.27 1.46 -2.81
N ASN A 526 -20.05 0.51 -3.69
CA ASN A 526 -18.81 0.30 -4.43
C ASN A 526 -19.15 -0.17 -5.84
N LYS A 527 -19.89 0.67 -6.57
CA LYS A 527 -20.36 0.35 -7.92
C LYS A 527 -19.18 0.20 -8.88
N GLU A 528 -19.27 -0.80 -9.72
CA GLU A 528 -18.35 -0.96 -10.84
C GLU A 528 -18.48 0.21 -11.82
N LYS A 529 -17.37 0.81 -12.15
CA LYS A 529 -17.27 1.87 -13.16
C LYS A 529 -17.15 1.29 -14.57
#